data_945703a546a4456542069368e6e38ee7
#
_entry.id   945703a546a4456542069368e6e38ee7
#
_cell.length_a   1.000
_cell.length_b   1.000
_cell.length_c   1.000
_cell.angle_alpha   90.00
_cell.angle_beta   90.00
_cell.angle_gamma   90.00
#
_symmetry.space_group_name_H-M   'P 1'
#
loop_
_entity.id
_entity.type
_entity.pdbx_description
1 polymer ?
#
loop_
_entity_poly.entity_id
_entity_poly.type
_entity_poly.pdbx_seq_one_letter_code
_entity_poly.pdbx_strand_id
1 'polypeptide(L)'
;MDLKRECPEINLNPIQRGGILTPEAREALVEWADGYSVCDFCGGRLDKVQKPNIQEFIYKDLPEFLGCDIARTTNGAREAIFAVMHSLRKRGKYILADGNVHYTTKIASELCELELRMIESSGNPEYKINVEDFRTEIETEKPALAVLTYPDGNYGNIPDAKRLSEICRNLEVPLLINGAYSVGRMPVKLTEIGADFIVGSGHKSMAASGPIGVLGMQKEYESEVLRISRLAKGKEIELLGCASRGATLMTLIASFPAVKERVIHWEEEVQKARRFSQEMEKLGIVQLGEKPHNHDLMFFEAPILYEISEKHKKKGFFLYQGLKERGIGGIKAGRTRVFKISTYRLTEKEIDKVISAFSEIIEENRGLL
;
A
#
# COMPACT_ATOMS: atom_id res chain seq x y z
N MET A 1 31.33 -1.89 14.62
CA MET A 1 30.10 -1.08 14.59
C MET A 1 28.94 -2.02 14.90
N ASP A 2 28.20 -1.78 15.98
CA ASP A 2 27.07 -2.67 16.38
C ASP A 2 25.78 -2.15 15.73
N LEU A 3 25.38 -2.74 14.62
CA LEU A 3 24.17 -2.37 13.87
C LEU A 3 22.99 -3.15 14.43
N LYS A 4 22.40 -2.68 15.52
CA LYS A 4 21.20 -3.28 16.11
C LYS A 4 19.94 -2.49 15.72
N ARG A 5 18.91 -3.22 15.31
CA ARG A 5 17.57 -2.69 15.12
C ARG A 5 16.74 -2.94 16.37
N GLU A 6 16.15 -1.88 16.93
CA GLU A 6 15.07 -2.06 17.91
C GLU A 6 13.83 -2.64 17.23
N CYS A 7 13.46 -3.85 17.59
CA CYS A 7 12.23 -4.47 17.14
C CYS A 7 11.28 -4.60 18.32
N PRO A 8 10.11 -3.95 18.30
CA PRO A 8 9.08 -4.21 19.29
C PRO A 8 8.57 -5.64 19.14
N GLU A 9 8.07 -6.24 20.22
CA GLU A 9 7.41 -7.54 20.19
C GLU A 9 6.17 -7.49 19.27
N ILE A 10 5.35 -6.43 19.43
CA ILE A 10 4.20 -6.15 18.58
C ILE A 10 4.43 -4.82 17.86
N ASN A 11 4.41 -4.84 16.52
CA ASN A 11 4.56 -3.66 15.69
C ASN A 11 3.23 -3.30 15.02
N LEU A 12 2.68 -2.13 15.34
CA LEU A 12 1.39 -1.64 14.82
C LEU A 12 1.53 -0.78 13.54
N ASN A 13 2.74 -0.59 13.02
CA ASN A 13 2.96 0.30 11.89
C ASN A 13 2.36 -0.30 10.60
N PRO A 14 1.39 0.37 9.94
CA PRO A 14 0.72 -0.17 8.76
C PRO A 14 1.66 -0.49 7.60
N ILE A 15 2.73 0.29 7.43
CA ILE A 15 3.71 0.08 6.35
C ILE A 15 4.45 -1.25 6.54
N GLN A 16 4.76 -1.60 7.78
CA GLN A 16 5.60 -2.76 8.10
C GLN A 16 4.81 -4.06 8.25
N ARG A 17 3.51 -4.00 8.59
CA ARG A 17 2.74 -5.22 8.92
C ARG A 17 2.72 -6.24 7.77
N GLY A 18 2.35 -5.84 6.59
CA GLY A 18 2.32 -6.73 5.42
C GLY A 18 3.69 -6.95 4.75
N GLY A 19 4.70 -6.17 5.16
CA GLY A 19 6.07 -6.24 4.63
C GLY A 19 7.03 -7.10 5.47
N ILE A 20 6.56 -7.75 6.56
CA ILE A 20 7.38 -8.66 7.34
C ILE A 20 7.75 -9.86 6.47
N LEU A 21 9.06 -10.07 6.27
CA LEU A 21 9.56 -11.16 5.42
C LEU A 21 9.17 -12.52 5.97
N THR A 22 8.80 -13.44 5.08
CA THR A 22 8.68 -14.86 5.40
C THR A 22 10.05 -15.47 5.65
N PRO A 23 10.16 -16.67 6.28
CA PRO A 23 11.43 -17.37 6.42
C PRO A 23 12.13 -17.54 5.06
N GLU A 24 11.43 -18.00 4.04
CA GLU A 24 11.94 -18.21 2.67
C GLU A 24 12.44 -16.90 2.03
N ALA A 25 11.72 -15.80 2.24
CA ALA A 25 12.15 -14.49 1.75
C ALA A 25 13.40 -13.99 2.50
N ARG A 26 13.60 -14.36 3.78
CA ARG A 26 14.84 -14.03 4.51
C ARG A 26 16.03 -14.83 4.00
N GLU A 27 15.84 -16.10 3.73
CA GLU A 27 16.87 -16.96 3.12
C GLU A 27 17.23 -16.41 1.73
N ALA A 28 16.23 -16.11 0.88
CA ALA A 28 16.46 -15.51 -0.43
C ALA A 28 17.17 -14.16 -0.34
N LEU A 29 16.88 -13.33 0.67
CA LEU A 29 17.54 -12.04 0.85
C LEU A 29 19.05 -12.22 1.11
N VAL A 30 19.43 -13.20 1.92
CA VAL A 30 20.83 -13.48 2.25
C VAL A 30 21.54 -14.12 1.04
N GLU A 31 20.93 -15.13 0.42
CA GLU A 31 21.48 -15.85 -0.72
C GLU A 31 21.76 -14.94 -1.92
N TRP A 32 20.83 -13.99 -2.18
CA TRP A 32 20.89 -13.09 -3.32
C TRP A 32 21.39 -11.68 -2.99
N ALA A 33 21.95 -11.45 -1.81
CA ALA A 33 22.45 -10.14 -1.41
C ALA A 33 23.45 -9.56 -2.43
N ASP A 34 24.32 -10.39 -2.97
CA ASP A 34 25.32 -10.03 -3.99
C ASP A 34 24.85 -10.29 -5.42
N GLY A 35 23.67 -10.92 -5.62
CA GLY A 35 23.08 -11.28 -6.92
C GLY A 35 22.34 -10.14 -7.59
N TYR A 36 22.95 -8.97 -7.73
CA TYR A 36 22.32 -7.74 -8.22
C TYR A 36 21.81 -7.84 -9.67
N SER A 37 22.48 -8.59 -10.52
CA SER A 37 22.22 -8.61 -11.99
C SER A 37 21.04 -9.48 -12.42
N VAL A 38 20.39 -10.16 -11.50
CA VAL A 38 19.31 -11.10 -11.78
C VAL A 38 18.00 -10.35 -12.02
N CYS A 39 17.41 -10.53 -13.19
CA CYS A 39 16.08 -10.01 -13.55
C CYS A 39 15.44 -10.88 -14.65
N ASP A 40 14.19 -10.59 -14.99
CA ASP A 40 13.46 -11.27 -16.07
C ASP A 40 14.13 -11.13 -17.44
N PHE A 41 14.67 -9.95 -17.74
CA PHE A 41 15.34 -9.66 -19.02
C PHE A 41 16.66 -10.43 -19.18
N CYS A 42 17.49 -10.46 -18.15
CA CYS A 42 18.79 -11.15 -18.19
C CYS A 42 18.66 -12.67 -18.06
N GLY A 43 17.56 -13.16 -17.45
CA GLY A 43 17.28 -14.59 -17.30
C GLY A 43 18.37 -15.37 -16.58
N GLY A 44 19.08 -14.73 -15.62
CA GLY A 44 20.23 -15.34 -14.94
C GLY A 44 21.49 -15.41 -15.80
N ARG A 45 21.61 -14.57 -16.83
CA ARG A 45 22.78 -14.61 -17.73
C ARG A 45 24.11 -14.38 -17.02
N LEU A 46 24.11 -13.56 -15.96
CA LEU A 46 25.29 -13.23 -15.17
C LEU A 46 25.40 -14.09 -13.92
N ASP A 47 24.28 -14.47 -13.34
CA ASP A 47 24.17 -15.39 -12.21
C ASP A 47 23.41 -16.64 -12.65
N LYS A 48 23.88 -17.84 -12.30
CA LYS A 48 23.22 -19.09 -12.67
C LYS A 48 21.97 -19.33 -11.85
N VAL A 49 20.88 -18.70 -12.23
CA VAL A 49 19.58 -18.91 -11.59
C VAL A 49 18.97 -20.21 -12.12
N GLN A 50 19.01 -21.26 -11.30
CA GLN A 50 18.31 -22.51 -11.61
C GLN A 50 16.88 -22.52 -11.10
N LYS A 51 16.65 -21.90 -9.94
CA LYS A 51 15.35 -21.72 -9.28
C LYS A 51 15.39 -20.42 -8.47
N PRO A 52 14.28 -19.70 -8.34
CA PRO A 52 12.99 -19.87 -9.03
C PRO A 52 13.04 -19.45 -10.50
N ASN A 53 12.01 -19.82 -11.28
CA ASN A 53 11.87 -19.37 -12.64
C ASN A 53 11.31 -17.92 -12.66
N ILE A 54 12.20 -16.95 -12.86
CA ILE A 54 11.86 -15.52 -12.83
C ILE A 54 10.88 -15.17 -13.95
N GLN A 55 11.06 -15.71 -15.14
CA GLN A 55 10.18 -15.43 -16.28
C GLN A 55 8.78 -16.01 -16.06
N GLU A 56 8.67 -17.23 -15.54
CA GLU A 56 7.38 -17.83 -15.22
C GLU A 56 6.63 -16.98 -14.18
N PHE A 57 7.32 -16.54 -13.15
CA PHE A 57 6.73 -15.65 -12.15
C PHE A 57 6.20 -14.34 -12.76
N ILE A 58 7.00 -13.64 -13.56
CA ILE A 58 6.66 -12.31 -14.08
C ILE A 58 5.63 -12.39 -15.22
N TYR A 59 5.72 -13.40 -16.08
CA TYR A 59 4.89 -13.48 -17.28
C TYR A 59 3.66 -14.39 -17.13
N LYS A 60 3.54 -15.13 -16.02
CA LYS A 60 2.41 -16.02 -15.76
C LYS A 60 1.82 -15.81 -14.36
N ASP A 61 2.58 -16.08 -13.29
CA ASP A 61 2.05 -16.14 -11.94
C ASP A 61 1.58 -14.75 -11.44
N LEU A 62 2.35 -13.71 -11.74
CA LEU A 62 2.04 -12.35 -11.31
C LEU A 62 0.84 -11.76 -12.07
N PRO A 63 0.73 -11.88 -13.42
CA PRO A 63 -0.49 -11.51 -14.15
C PRO A 63 -1.73 -12.21 -13.65
N GLU A 64 -1.67 -13.53 -13.43
CA GLU A 64 -2.79 -14.32 -12.89
C GLU A 64 -3.22 -13.82 -11.50
N PHE A 65 -2.26 -13.54 -10.62
CA PHE A 65 -2.53 -13.02 -9.28
C PHE A 65 -3.17 -11.64 -9.31
N LEU A 66 -2.67 -10.74 -10.17
CA LEU A 66 -3.20 -9.38 -10.33
C LEU A 66 -4.49 -9.34 -11.18
N GLY A 67 -4.84 -10.42 -11.86
CA GLY A 67 -5.98 -10.47 -12.79
C GLY A 67 -5.79 -9.49 -13.96
N CYS A 68 -4.61 -9.45 -14.56
CA CYS A 68 -4.26 -8.56 -15.67
C CYS A 68 -3.61 -9.34 -16.83
N ASP A 69 -3.50 -8.70 -17.99
CA ASP A 69 -2.86 -9.33 -19.16
C ASP A 69 -1.34 -9.30 -19.07
N ILE A 70 -0.81 -8.22 -18.52
CA ILE A 70 0.64 -7.96 -18.46
C ILE A 70 1.01 -7.46 -17.08
N ALA A 71 2.11 -8.00 -16.53
CA ALA A 71 2.70 -7.50 -15.31
C ALA A 71 4.19 -7.19 -15.48
N ARG A 72 4.68 -6.28 -14.65
CA ARG A 72 6.10 -5.97 -14.45
C ARG A 72 6.39 -5.76 -12.98
N THR A 73 7.61 -6.05 -12.56
CA THR A 73 8.14 -5.58 -11.28
C THR A 73 8.79 -4.21 -11.46
N THR A 74 8.77 -3.39 -10.42
CA THR A 74 9.29 -2.02 -10.41
C THR A 74 10.09 -1.76 -9.14
N ASN A 75 10.88 -0.69 -9.08
CA ASN A 75 11.59 -0.27 -7.86
C ASN A 75 10.64 0.43 -6.86
N GLY A 76 9.49 -0.18 -6.64
CA GLY A 76 8.42 0.26 -5.76
C GLY A 76 7.20 0.80 -6.52
N ALA A 77 6.05 0.81 -5.87
CA ALA A 77 4.80 1.35 -6.43
C ALA A 77 4.94 2.79 -6.96
N ARG A 78 5.89 3.56 -6.43
CA ARG A 78 6.16 4.94 -6.88
C ARG A 78 6.64 4.99 -8.32
N GLU A 79 7.58 4.13 -8.69
CA GLU A 79 8.06 4.03 -10.08
C GLU A 79 6.95 3.55 -11.01
N ALA A 80 6.15 2.56 -10.58
CA ALA A 80 5.01 2.09 -11.35
C ALA A 80 3.99 3.20 -11.64
N ILE A 81 3.60 3.99 -10.63
CA ILE A 81 2.68 5.12 -10.79
C ILE A 81 3.27 6.15 -11.75
N PHE A 82 4.54 6.51 -11.57
CA PHE A 82 5.23 7.46 -12.44
C PHE A 82 5.31 6.95 -13.87
N ALA A 83 5.67 5.68 -14.10
CA ALA A 83 5.79 5.09 -15.44
C ALA A 83 4.46 5.16 -16.21
N VAL A 84 3.34 4.77 -15.58
CA VAL A 84 2.00 4.89 -16.17
C VAL A 84 1.66 6.35 -16.48
N MET A 85 1.81 7.22 -15.50
CA MET A 85 1.46 8.63 -15.62
C MET A 85 2.28 9.33 -16.71
N HIS A 86 3.60 9.06 -16.73
CA HIS A 86 4.50 9.64 -17.73
C HIS A 86 4.21 9.13 -19.14
N SER A 87 3.87 7.84 -19.31
CA SER A 87 3.51 7.29 -20.62
C SER A 87 2.24 7.95 -21.16
N LEU A 88 1.22 8.16 -20.31
CA LEU A 88 -0.07 8.71 -20.70
C LEU A 88 -0.17 10.24 -20.69
N ARG A 89 0.88 10.97 -20.27
CA ARG A 89 0.85 12.42 -20.04
C ARG A 89 0.41 13.28 -21.25
N LYS A 90 0.48 12.72 -22.47
CA LYS A 90 0.05 13.42 -23.68
C LYS A 90 -1.45 13.28 -24.00
N ARG A 91 -2.16 12.42 -23.24
CA ARG A 91 -3.60 12.17 -23.46
C ARG A 91 -4.49 13.29 -22.89
N GLY A 92 -3.98 14.09 -21.95
CA GLY A 92 -4.71 15.21 -21.34
C GLY A 92 -3.76 16.16 -20.62
N LYS A 93 -4.30 17.18 -19.98
CA LYS A 93 -3.52 18.23 -19.30
C LYS A 93 -3.40 18.00 -17.80
N TYR A 94 -4.20 17.10 -17.24
CA TYR A 94 -4.28 16.89 -15.80
C TYR A 94 -4.52 15.43 -15.43
N ILE A 95 -4.25 15.12 -14.17
CA ILE A 95 -4.60 13.88 -13.51
C ILE A 95 -5.80 14.14 -12.61
N LEU A 96 -6.81 13.28 -12.63
CA LEU A 96 -7.91 13.31 -11.70
C LEU A 96 -7.73 12.23 -10.65
N ALA A 97 -7.65 12.61 -9.37
CA ALA A 97 -7.40 11.67 -8.28
C ALA A 97 -8.39 11.85 -7.12
N ASP A 98 -8.48 10.84 -6.26
CA ASP A 98 -9.22 10.94 -4.99
C ASP A 98 -8.55 11.93 -4.01
N GLY A 99 -9.32 12.56 -3.14
CA GLY A 99 -8.83 13.55 -2.17
C GLY A 99 -7.97 12.95 -1.05
N ASN A 100 -8.05 11.63 -0.85
CA ASN A 100 -7.24 10.88 0.11
C ASN A 100 -5.94 10.35 -0.52
N VAL A 101 -5.65 10.75 -1.75
CA VAL A 101 -4.53 10.25 -2.56
C VAL A 101 -3.18 10.35 -1.85
N HIS A 102 -2.36 9.33 -2.04
CA HIS A 102 -1.01 9.30 -1.50
C HIS A 102 -0.11 10.38 -2.15
N TYR A 103 0.78 11.00 -1.39
CA TYR A 103 1.68 12.07 -1.86
C TYR A 103 2.50 11.69 -3.10
N THR A 104 2.74 10.41 -3.35
CA THR A 104 3.46 9.94 -4.55
C THR A 104 2.75 10.33 -5.84
N THR A 105 1.41 10.27 -5.87
CA THR A 105 0.61 10.69 -7.03
C THR A 105 0.80 12.18 -7.29
N LYS A 106 0.84 13.01 -6.23
CA LYS A 106 1.09 14.44 -6.32
C LYS A 106 2.46 14.74 -6.94
N ILE A 107 3.51 14.07 -6.42
CA ILE A 107 4.88 14.24 -6.94
C ILE A 107 5.01 13.70 -8.37
N ALA A 108 4.39 12.57 -8.69
CA ALA A 108 4.43 12.01 -10.04
C ALA A 108 3.73 12.94 -11.05
N SER A 109 2.60 13.55 -10.66
CA SER A 109 1.89 14.55 -11.48
C SER A 109 2.78 15.77 -11.79
N GLU A 110 3.44 16.31 -10.76
CA GLU A 110 4.39 17.42 -10.89
C GLU A 110 5.56 17.09 -11.80
N LEU A 111 6.17 15.90 -11.64
CA LEU A 111 7.26 15.43 -12.50
C LEU A 111 6.84 15.19 -13.96
N CYS A 112 5.56 14.87 -14.17
CA CYS A 112 5.00 14.70 -15.52
C CYS A 112 4.51 16.02 -16.15
N GLU A 113 4.65 17.13 -15.43
CA GLU A 113 4.15 18.46 -15.85
C GLU A 113 2.62 18.48 -16.09
N LEU A 114 1.89 17.70 -15.28
CA LEU A 114 0.45 17.61 -15.32
C LEU A 114 -0.17 18.31 -14.10
N GLU A 115 -1.26 19.07 -14.31
CA GLU A 115 -2.09 19.56 -13.23
C GLU A 115 -2.67 18.37 -12.44
N LEU A 116 -2.84 18.51 -11.14
CA LEU A 116 -3.55 17.52 -10.30
C LEU A 116 -4.86 18.14 -9.81
N ARG A 117 -5.97 17.52 -10.21
CA ARG A 117 -7.31 17.81 -9.66
C ARG A 117 -7.73 16.68 -8.74
N MET A 118 -8.37 17.00 -7.63
CA MET A 118 -8.74 16.03 -6.63
C MET A 118 -10.23 16.10 -6.31
N ILE A 119 -10.87 14.94 -6.27
CA ILE A 119 -12.24 14.79 -5.76
C ILE A 119 -12.19 14.88 -4.24
N GLU A 120 -12.87 15.85 -3.67
CA GLU A 120 -12.90 16.04 -2.22
C GLU A 120 -13.60 14.86 -1.51
N SER A 121 -13.12 14.52 -0.32
CA SER A 121 -13.81 13.57 0.54
C SER A 121 -14.95 14.22 1.32
N SER A 122 -15.86 13.40 1.86
CA SER A 122 -16.97 13.87 2.70
C SER A 122 -16.55 14.63 3.98
N GLY A 123 -15.26 14.60 4.31
CA GLY A 123 -14.73 15.16 5.55
C GLY A 123 -14.98 14.27 6.78
N ASN A 124 -14.70 14.84 7.96
CA ASN A 124 -14.87 14.17 9.25
C ASN A 124 -16.35 13.78 9.49
N PRO A 125 -16.65 12.57 10.02
CA PRO A 125 -15.71 11.52 10.46
C PRO A 125 -15.38 10.49 9.39
N GLU A 126 -16.09 10.43 8.28
CA GLU A 126 -16.05 9.29 7.36
C GLU A 126 -14.98 9.41 6.27
N TYR A 127 -14.68 10.61 5.81
CA TYR A 127 -13.68 10.86 4.75
C TYR A 127 -13.88 10.00 3.48
N LYS A 128 -15.13 9.66 3.16
CA LYS A 128 -15.49 8.87 1.98
C LYS A 128 -15.30 9.65 0.69
N ILE A 129 -14.90 8.96 -0.34
CA ILE A 129 -14.88 9.46 -1.72
C ILE A 129 -16.17 9.05 -2.42
N ASN A 130 -16.90 10.03 -2.94
CA ASN A 130 -18.02 9.77 -3.83
C ASN A 130 -17.50 9.62 -5.27
N VAL A 131 -17.53 8.42 -5.80
CA VAL A 131 -16.98 8.13 -7.14
C VAL A 131 -17.80 8.75 -8.27
N GLU A 132 -19.07 9.13 -8.04
CA GLU A 132 -19.86 9.84 -9.05
C GLU A 132 -19.32 11.26 -9.33
N ASP A 133 -18.61 11.86 -8.39
CA ASP A 133 -18.02 13.19 -8.60
C ASP A 133 -16.90 13.16 -9.66
N PHE A 134 -16.24 11.99 -9.85
CA PHE A 134 -15.33 11.78 -10.98
C PHE A 134 -16.04 11.95 -12.32
N ARG A 135 -17.29 11.48 -12.45
CA ARG A 135 -18.07 11.64 -13.69
C ARG A 135 -18.21 13.12 -14.04
N THR A 136 -18.64 13.93 -13.09
CA THR A 136 -18.86 15.37 -13.29
C THR A 136 -17.60 16.09 -13.79
N GLU A 137 -16.47 15.79 -13.19
CA GLU A 137 -15.19 16.37 -13.60
C GLU A 137 -14.75 15.89 -14.99
N ILE A 138 -14.87 14.59 -15.28
CA ILE A 138 -14.47 13.99 -16.56
C ILE A 138 -15.37 14.49 -17.72
N GLU A 139 -16.67 14.68 -17.49
CA GLU A 139 -17.60 15.21 -18.50
C GLU A 139 -17.30 16.67 -18.86
N THR A 140 -16.70 17.42 -17.92
CA THR A 140 -16.27 18.81 -18.16
C THR A 140 -15.00 18.86 -19.01
N GLU A 141 -13.99 18.08 -18.66
CA GLU A 141 -12.72 17.95 -19.38
C GLU A 141 -12.13 16.56 -19.11
N LYS A 142 -11.64 15.86 -20.15
CA LYS A 142 -11.03 14.54 -19.98
C LYS A 142 -9.62 14.65 -19.40
N PRO A 143 -9.32 13.96 -18.26
CA PRO A 143 -7.96 13.86 -17.74
C PRO A 143 -7.08 12.94 -18.60
N ALA A 144 -5.78 13.04 -18.44
CA ALA A 144 -4.85 12.06 -19.01
C ALA A 144 -4.99 10.68 -18.37
N LEU A 145 -5.35 10.66 -17.07
CA LEU A 145 -5.48 9.46 -16.24
C LEU A 145 -6.33 9.78 -15.01
N ALA A 146 -7.26 8.89 -14.65
CA ALA A 146 -7.88 8.86 -13.34
C ALA A 146 -7.08 7.94 -12.40
N VAL A 147 -6.92 8.32 -11.12
CA VAL A 147 -6.18 7.57 -10.12
C VAL A 147 -7.05 7.39 -8.88
N LEU A 148 -7.21 6.15 -8.42
CA LEU A 148 -7.91 5.81 -7.19
C LEU A 148 -6.97 5.10 -6.22
N THR A 149 -6.87 5.60 -4.99
CA THR A 149 -6.15 4.95 -3.90
C THR A 149 -7.05 3.91 -3.23
N TYR A 150 -6.67 2.65 -3.28
CA TYR A 150 -7.53 1.51 -2.92
C TYR A 150 -6.79 0.46 -2.09
N PRO A 151 -7.07 0.37 -0.77
CA PRO A 151 -7.78 1.35 0.05
C PRO A 151 -7.01 2.67 0.15
N ASP A 152 -7.68 3.72 0.62
CA ASP A 152 -6.94 4.94 0.89
C ASP A 152 -5.92 4.75 2.03
N GLY A 153 -4.75 5.37 1.88
CA GLY A 153 -3.64 5.19 2.81
C GLY A 153 -3.77 6.01 4.11
N ASN A 154 -4.86 6.74 4.30
CA ASN A 154 -5.11 7.54 5.49
C ASN A 154 -6.06 6.84 6.45
N TYR A 155 -7.27 6.57 6.00
CA TYR A 155 -8.36 6.07 6.82
C TYR A 155 -8.62 4.58 6.61
N GLY A 156 -8.09 3.99 5.52
CA GLY A 156 -8.35 2.61 5.15
C GLY A 156 -9.72 2.41 4.49
N ASN A 157 -10.35 3.48 3.99
CA ASN A 157 -11.61 3.41 3.27
C ASN A 157 -11.45 2.65 1.95
N ILE A 158 -12.48 1.91 1.58
CA ILE A 158 -12.52 1.15 0.34
C ILE A 158 -13.58 1.79 -0.59
N PRO A 159 -13.20 2.76 -1.44
CA PRO A 159 -14.14 3.39 -2.36
C PRO A 159 -14.64 2.39 -3.42
N ASP A 160 -15.79 2.66 -4.04
CA ASP A 160 -16.36 1.79 -5.08
C ASP A 160 -15.55 1.87 -6.38
N ALA A 161 -14.44 1.13 -6.41
CA ALA A 161 -13.52 1.07 -7.54
C ALA A 161 -14.18 0.51 -8.80
N LYS A 162 -15.13 -0.44 -8.65
CA LYS A 162 -15.86 -1.02 -9.77
C LYS A 162 -16.76 0.00 -10.44
N ARG A 163 -17.50 0.76 -9.63
CA ARG A 163 -18.34 1.85 -10.14
C ARG A 163 -17.52 2.93 -10.84
N LEU A 164 -16.38 3.33 -10.25
CA LEU A 164 -15.48 4.27 -10.90
C LEU A 164 -14.94 3.75 -12.23
N SER A 165 -14.60 2.46 -12.30
CA SER A 165 -14.17 1.83 -13.54
C SER A 165 -15.24 1.90 -14.64
N GLU A 166 -16.51 1.66 -14.30
CA GLU A 166 -17.62 1.81 -15.25
C GLU A 166 -17.73 3.26 -15.77
N ILE A 167 -17.60 4.24 -14.88
CA ILE A 167 -17.60 5.65 -15.25
C ILE A 167 -16.45 5.98 -16.21
N CYS A 168 -15.23 5.61 -15.84
CA CYS A 168 -14.04 5.86 -16.62
C CYS A 168 -14.10 5.20 -18.01
N ARG A 169 -14.55 3.94 -18.07
CA ARG A 169 -14.72 3.21 -19.33
C ARG A 169 -15.74 3.87 -20.26
N ASN A 170 -16.90 4.26 -19.73
CA ASN A 170 -17.95 4.90 -20.51
C ASN A 170 -17.52 6.28 -21.06
N LEU A 171 -16.59 6.94 -20.38
CA LEU A 171 -16.06 8.25 -20.75
C LEU A 171 -14.68 8.15 -21.43
N GLU A 172 -14.19 6.91 -21.69
CA GLU A 172 -12.91 6.63 -22.36
C GLU A 172 -11.71 7.28 -21.66
N VAL A 173 -11.66 7.22 -20.34
CA VAL A 173 -10.56 7.71 -19.51
C VAL A 173 -9.87 6.51 -18.85
N PRO A 174 -8.54 6.35 -18.98
CA PRO A 174 -7.84 5.28 -18.31
C PRO A 174 -7.85 5.44 -16.78
N LEU A 175 -8.01 4.29 -16.06
CA LEU A 175 -8.06 4.25 -14.60
C LEU A 175 -6.88 3.46 -14.03
N LEU A 176 -6.14 4.08 -13.10
CA LEU A 176 -5.09 3.44 -12.31
C LEU A 176 -5.57 3.23 -10.86
N ILE A 177 -5.48 1.99 -10.41
CA ILE A 177 -5.70 1.61 -9.00
C ILE A 177 -4.37 1.60 -8.25
N ASN A 178 -4.21 2.52 -7.31
CA ASN A 178 -3.09 2.50 -6.38
C ASN A 178 -3.38 1.53 -5.23
N GLY A 179 -3.04 0.26 -5.46
CA GLY A 179 -3.24 -0.86 -4.55
C GLY A 179 -2.07 -1.12 -3.60
N ALA A 180 -1.32 -0.10 -3.20
CA ALA A 180 -0.13 -0.30 -2.34
C ALA A 180 -0.43 -0.96 -0.99
N TYR A 181 -1.67 -0.89 -0.51
CA TYR A 181 -2.16 -1.56 0.70
C TYR A 181 -3.16 -2.68 0.43
N SER A 182 -3.58 -2.90 -0.81
CA SER A 182 -4.48 -4.02 -1.17
C SER A 182 -3.73 -5.19 -1.78
N VAL A 183 -2.87 -4.95 -2.79
CA VAL A 183 -2.17 -6.03 -3.50
C VAL A 183 -1.27 -6.83 -2.56
N GLY A 184 -1.63 -8.09 -2.34
CA GLY A 184 -0.93 -9.00 -1.43
C GLY A 184 -1.42 -8.96 0.03
N ARG A 185 -2.49 -8.19 0.33
CA ARG A 185 -3.21 -8.23 1.61
C ARG A 185 -4.61 -8.76 1.45
N MET A 186 -5.39 -8.11 0.58
CA MET A 186 -6.78 -8.45 0.31
C MET A 186 -6.96 -9.00 -1.11
N PRO A 187 -8.05 -9.73 -1.38
CA PRO A 187 -8.38 -10.15 -2.74
C PRO A 187 -8.67 -8.92 -3.60
N VAL A 188 -7.84 -8.73 -4.61
CA VAL A 188 -8.00 -7.64 -5.57
C VAL A 188 -7.45 -8.08 -6.93
N LYS A 189 -8.30 -7.99 -7.97
CA LYS A 189 -7.92 -8.29 -9.34
C LYS A 189 -8.37 -7.17 -10.27
N LEU A 190 -7.49 -6.82 -11.19
CA LEU A 190 -7.75 -5.76 -12.16
C LEU A 190 -9.00 -6.04 -12.98
N THR A 191 -9.18 -7.28 -13.45
CA THR A 191 -10.34 -7.72 -14.23
C THR A 191 -11.65 -7.65 -13.44
N GLU A 192 -11.63 -7.90 -12.12
CA GLU A 192 -12.83 -7.85 -11.27
C GLU A 192 -13.27 -6.41 -11.00
N ILE A 193 -12.30 -5.48 -10.90
CA ILE A 193 -12.55 -4.04 -10.80
C ILE A 193 -12.95 -3.49 -12.17
N GLY A 194 -12.29 -3.95 -13.24
CA GLY A 194 -12.44 -3.48 -14.60
C GLY A 194 -11.60 -2.24 -14.93
N ALA A 195 -10.58 -1.93 -14.13
CA ALA A 195 -9.65 -0.83 -14.37
C ALA A 195 -8.56 -1.21 -15.39
N ASP A 196 -7.73 -0.23 -15.78
CA ASP A 196 -6.70 -0.39 -16.80
C ASP A 196 -5.33 -0.73 -16.21
N PHE A 197 -5.06 -0.19 -15.02
CA PHE A 197 -3.80 -0.37 -14.30
C PHE A 197 -4.01 -0.66 -12.83
N ILE A 198 -3.17 -1.52 -12.28
CA ILE A 198 -3.06 -1.75 -10.84
C ILE A 198 -1.59 -1.71 -10.42
N VAL A 199 -1.28 -1.01 -9.33
CA VAL A 199 0.06 -1.01 -8.76
C VAL A 199 0.04 -1.53 -7.33
N GLY A 200 1.04 -2.34 -6.98
CA GLY A 200 1.23 -2.89 -5.65
C GLY A 200 2.59 -2.55 -5.07
N SER A 201 2.71 -2.64 -3.74
CA SER A 201 3.97 -2.42 -3.03
C SER A 201 4.43 -3.71 -2.36
N GLY A 202 5.46 -4.35 -2.92
CA GLY A 202 5.97 -5.62 -2.42
C GLY A 202 6.49 -5.53 -0.99
N HIS A 203 7.21 -4.46 -0.66
CA HIS A 203 7.76 -4.25 0.68
C HIS A 203 6.76 -3.74 1.74
N LYS A 204 5.53 -3.35 1.32
CA LYS A 204 4.43 -3.02 2.26
C LYS A 204 3.47 -4.18 2.45
N SER A 205 3.13 -4.89 1.37
CA SER A 205 1.98 -5.80 1.35
C SER A 205 2.30 -7.21 0.85
N MET A 206 3.48 -7.48 0.28
CA MET A 206 3.82 -8.79 -0.29
C MET A 206 5.03 -9.45 0.39
N ALA A 207 5.34 -9.09 1.63
CA ALA A 207 6.42 -9.66 2.44
C ALA A 207 7.78 -9.73 1.72
N ALA A 208 8.07 -8.73 0.87
CA ALA A 208 9.33 -8.66 0.12
C ALA A 208 10.27 -7.60 0.69
N SER A 209 11.57 -7.78 0.49
CA SER A 209 12.57 -6.73 0.75
C SER A 209 12.37 -5.59 -0.27
N GLY A 210 12.60 -4.36 0.14
CA GLY A 210 12.33 -3.21 -0.72
C GLY A 210 13.51 -2.29 -0.99
N PRO A 211 13.31 -1.34 -1.92
CA PRO A 211 12.06 -1.05 -2.63
C PRO A 211 11.75 -2.05 -3.76
N ILE A 212 10.56 -2.58 -3.76
CA ILE A 212 10.00 -3.35 -4.88
C ILE A 212 8.49 -3.09 -4.99
N GLY A 213 7.99 -3.04 -6.19
CA GLY A 213 6.58 -2.91 -6.53
C GLY A 213 6.19 -3.81 -7.70
N VAL A 214 4.90 -3.87 -7.94
CA VAL A 214 4.33 -4.56 -9.10
C VAL A 214 3.41 -3.61 -9.85
N LEU A 215 3.40 -3.74 -11.17
CA LEU A 215 2.52 -3.06 -12.10
C LEU A 215 1.78 -4.11 -12.90
N GLY A 216 0.46 -4.10 -12.85
CA GLY A 216 -0.41 -4.86 -13.76
C GLY A 216 -1.14 -3.92 -14.72
N MET A 217 -1.36 -4.35 -15.95
CA MET A 217 -2.05 -3.55 -16.96
C MET A 217 -2.83 -4.42 -17.95
N GLN A 218 -3.82 -3.80 -18.60
CA GLN A 218 -4.51 -4.36 -19.76
C GLN A 218 -3.61 -4.34 -21.00
N LYS A 219 -3.79 -5.30 -21.90
CA LYS A 219 -2.96 -5.52 -23.10
C LYS A 219 -2.87 -4.29 -24.01
N GLU A 220 -3.94 -3.53 -24.12
CA GLU A 220 -4.01 -2.36 -25.00
C GLU A 220 -2.99 -1.26 -24.69
N TYR A 221 -2.53 -1.19 -23.43
CA TYR A 221 -1.55 -0.18 -22.98
C TYR A 221 -0.09 -0.64 -23.10
N GLU A 222 0.17 -1.89 -23.48
CA GLU A 222 1.53 -2.44 -23.53
C GLU A 222 2.47 -1.59 -24.39
N SER A 223 2.07 -1.24 -25.60
CA SER A 223 2.91 -0.49 -26.53
C SER A 223 3.22 0.94 -26.08
N GLU A 224 2.41 1.51 -25.21
CA GLU A 224 2.57 2.86 -24.68
C GLU A 224 3.39 2.87 -23.39
N VAL A 225 3.08 1.99 -22.45
CA VAL A 225 3.74 1.94 -21.12
C VAL A 225 5.08 1.19 -21.20
N LEU A 226 5.16 0.13 -22.01
CA LEU A 226 6.37 -0.68 -22.17
C LEU A 226 7.09 -0.41 -23.50
N ARG A 227 6.97 0.81 -24.01
CA ARG A 227 7.64 1.20 -25.27
C ARG A 227 9.15 1.02 -25.19
N ILE A 228 9.70 0.46 -26.26
CA ILE A 228 11.13 0.15 -26.34
C ILE A 228 11.95 1.38 -26.74
N SER A 229 13.10 1.55 -26.11
CA SER A 229 14.05 2.61 -26.41
C SER A 229 14.61 2.49 -27.83
N ARG A 230 14.66 3.60 -28.55
CA ARG A 230 15.36 3.70 -29.84
C ARG A 230 16.88 3.71 -29.70
N LEU A 231 17.39 4.19 -28.56
CA LEU A 231 18.82 4.33 -28.27
C LEU A 231 19.40 3.08 -27.60
N ALA A 232 18.62 2.41 -26.76
CA ALA A 232 19.02 1.22 -26.01
C ALA A 232 18.12 0.04 -26.39
N LYS A 233 18.55 -0.78 -27.35
CA LYS A 233 17.76 -1.90 -27.87
C LYS A 233 17.27 -2.86 -26.75
N GLY A 234 16.00 -3.22 -26.81
CA GLY A 234 15.38 -4.16 -25.90
C GLY A 234 15.13 -3.61 -24.49
N LYS A 235 15.26 -2.30 -24.26
CA LYS A 235 15.03 -1.67 -22.96
C LYS A 235 13.76 -0.84 -22.96
N GLU A 236 12.93 -1.02 -21.94
CA GLU A 236 11.68 -0.30 -21.70
C GLU A 236 11.98 1.10 -21.15
N ILE A 237 11.54 2.16 -21.85
CA ILE A 237 11.90 3.54 -21.49
C ILE A 237 11.36 3.93 -20.12
N GLU A 238 10.07 3.66 -19.88
CA GLU A 238 9.37 4.12 -18.69
C GLU A 238 9.89 3.44 -17.40
N LEU A 239 10.46 2.25 -17.53
CA LEU A 239 11.12 1.52 -16.45
C LEU A 239 12.65 1.73 -16.42
N LEU A 240 13.15 2.76 -17.10
CA LEU A 240 14.59 3.07 -17.20
C LEU A 240 15.45 1.87 -17.62
N GLY A 241 14.86 1.01 -18.43
CA GLY A 241 15.53 -0.09 -19.12
C GLY A 241 15.39 -1.47 -18.50
N CYS A 242 15.24 -1.61 -17.20
CA CYS A 242 15.05 -2.90 -16.55
C CYS A 242 14.05 -2.80 -15.38
N ALA A 243 13.23 -3.82 -15.23
CA ALA A 243 12.42 -4.06 -14.05
C ALA A 243 13.28 -4.24 -12.77
N SER A 244 12.65 -4.47 -11.64
CA SER A 244 13.34 -4.82 -10.38
C SER A 244 14.20 -6.05 -10.54
N ARG A 245 15.30 -6.11 -9.81
CA ARG A 245 16.32 -7.15 -9.92
C ARG A 245 16.99 -7.44 -8.58
N GLY A 246 17.80 -8.52 -8.58
CA GLY A 246 18.59 -8.94 -7.44
C GLY A 246 17.73 -9.39 -6.25
N ALA A 247 18.25 -9.21 -5.05
CA ALA A 247 17.63 -9.68 -3.82
C ALA A 247 16.18 -9.24 -3.62
N THR A 248 15.80 -8.03 -4.04
CA THR A 248 14.42 -7.55 -3.91
C THR A 248 13.44 -8.38 -4.74
N LEU A 249 13.79 -8.70 -5.98
CA LEU A 249 13.00 -9.57 -6.85
C LEU A 249 12.92 -10.99 -6.28
N MET A 250 14.05 -11.54 -5.86
CA MET A 250 14.11 -12.90 -5.33
C MET A 250 13.32 -13.06 -4.04
N THR A 251 13.32 -12.06 -3.16
CA THR A 251 12.47 -12.05 -1.96
C THR A 251 10.98 -11.98 -2.27
N LEU A 252 10.59 -11.24 -3.33
CA LEU A 252 9.20 -11.19 -3.78
C LEU A 252 8.73 -12.55 -4.28
N ILE A 253 9.55 -13.23 -5.09
CA ILE A 253 9.23 -14.56 -5.60
C ILE A 253 9.15 -15.58 -4.45
N ALA A 254 10.11 -15.56 -3.53
CA ALA A 254 10.13 -16.46 -2.40
C ALA A 254 8.95 -16.29 -1.44
N SER A 255 8.48 -15.06 -1.24
CA SER A 255 7.30 -14.77 -0.39
C SER A 255 5.97 -15.08 -1.07
N PHE A 256 5.93 -15.17 -2.39
CA PHE A 256 4.70 -15.18 -3.17
C PHE A 256 3.72 -16.33 -2.82
N PRO A 257 4.16 -17.59 -2.58
CA PRO A 257 3.23 -18.64 -2.15
C PRO A 257 2.49 -18.28 -0.85
N ALA A 258 3.20 -17.78 0.16
CA ALA A 258 2.62 -17.35 1.42
C ALA A 258 1.72 -16.10 1.25
N VAL A 259 2.03 -15.23 0.29
CA VAL A 259 1.19 -14.07 -0.04
C VAL A 259 -0.13 -14.52 -0.66
N LYS A 260 -0.12 -15.48 -1.58
CA LYS A 260 -1.36 -16.02 -2.16
C LYS A 260 -2.25 -16.64 -1.10
N GLU A 261 -1.66 -17.44 -0.20
CA GLU A 261 -2.41 -18.10 0.88
C GLU A 261 -3.07 -17.09 1.83
N ARG A 262 -2.34 -16.08 2.29
CA ARG A 262 -2.89 -15.13 3.27
C ARG A 262 -3.98 -14.21 2.70
N VAL A 263 -4.00 -13.97 1.39
CA VAL A 263 -5.06 -13.18 0.74
C VAL A 263 -6.41 -13.87 0.84
N ILE A 264 -6.44 -15.21 0.86
CA ILE A 264 -7.66 -16.01 1.00
C ILE A 264 -8.30 -15.77 2.37
N HIS A 265 -7.51 -15.52 3.41
CA HIS A 265 -7.94 -15.28 4.79
C HIS A 265 -8.24 -13.80 5.10
N TRP A 266 -8.50 -12.98 4.08
CA TRP A 266 -8.69 -11.54 4.25
C TRP A 266 -9.84 -11.18 5.19
N GLU A 267 -10.96 -11.89 5.11
CA GLU A 267 -12.13 -11.60 5.96
C GLU A 267 -11.81 -11.75 7.46
N GLU A 268 -10.95 -12.67 7.85
CA GLU A 268 -10.48 -12.82 9.23
C GLU A 268 -9.71 -11.58 9.69
N GLU A 269 -8.90 -10.98 8.82
CA GLU A 269 -8.18 -9.73 9.10
C GLU A 269 -9.14 -8.53 9.28
N VAL A 270 -10.20 -8.47 8.46
CA VAL A 270 -11.25 -7.46 8.60
C VAL A 270 -11.99 -7.61 9.93
N GLN A 271 -12.37 -8.83 10.33
CA GLN A 271 -13.04 -9.06 11.61
C GLN A 271 -12.15 -8.68 12.80
N LYS A 272 -10.87 -8.99 12.76
CA LYS A 272 -9.90 -8.54 13.77
C LYS A 272 -9.83 -7.01 13.87
N ALA A 273 -9.79 -6.32 12.74
CA ALA A 273 -9.76 -4.86 12.71
C ALA A 273 -11.04 -4.24 13.28
N ARG A 274 -12.20 -4.79 12.93
CA ARG A 274 -13.50 -4.34 13.48
C ARG A 274 -13.59 -4.55 14.98
N ARG A 275 -13.23 -5.74 15.46
CA ARG A 275 -13.17 -6.05 16.89
C ARG A 275 -12.24 -5.07 17.63
N PHE A 276 -11.02 -4.89 17.11
CA PHE A 276 -10.06 -3.96 17.69
C PHE A 276 -10.62 -2.54 17.75
N SER A 277 -11.20 -2.04 16.69
CA SER A 277 -11.81 -0.70 16.64
C SER A 277 -12.92 -0.54 17.69
N GLN A 278 -13.82 -1.53 17.82
CA GLN A 278 -14.89 -1.50 18.81
C GLN A 278 -14.36 -1.45 20.26
N GLU A 279 -13.30 -2.21 20.56
CA GLU A 279 -12.70 -2.16 21.89
C GLU A 279 -11.98 -0.84 22.16
N MET A 280 -11.32 -0.26 21.17
CA MET A 280 -10.69 1.05 21.31
C MET A 280 -11.73 2.17 21.51
N GLU A 281 -12.89 2.09 20.87
CA GLU A 281 -13.98 3.05 21.04
C GLU A 281 -14.52 3.06 22.48
N LYS A 282 -14.55 1.91 23.17
CA LYS A 282 -14.89 1.85 24.61
C LYS A 282 -13.91 2.61 25.52
N LEU A 283 -12.69 2.80 25.03
CA LEU A 283 -11.65 3.59 25.71
C LEU A 283 -11.67 5.08 25.33
N GLY A 284 -12.63 5.54 24.53
CA GLY A 284 -12.70 6.90 24.04
C GLY A 284 -11.72 7.21 22.89
N ILE A 285 -11.26 6.17 22.19
CA ILE A 285 -10.37 6.25 21.03
C ILE A 285 -11.18 5.85 19.80
N VAL A 286 -11.60 6.84 19.00
CA VAL A 286 -12.61 6.69 17.95
C VAL A 286 -11.96 6.45 16.60
N GLN A 287 -12.38 5.39 15.90
CA GLN A 287 -11.95 5.16 14.52
C GLN A 287 -12.61 6.17 13.58
N LEU A 288 -11.78 6.82 12.77
CA LEU A 288 -12.21 7.66 11.64
C LEU A 288 -12.16 6.84 10.33
N GLY A 289 -13.03 7.20 9.41
CA GLY A 289 -13.23 6.47 8.16
C GLY A 289 -14.59 5.79 8.11
N GLU A 290 -14.80 5.00 7.07
CA GLU A 290 -16.05 4.28 6.84
C GLU A 290 -16.40 3.30 7.97
N LYS A 291 -17.71 3.14 8.20
CA LYS A 291 -18.26 2.14 9.11
C LYS A 291 -19.37 1.35 8.39
N PRO A 292 -19.38 0.00 8.47
CA PRO A 292 -18.35 -0.83 9.12
C PRO A 292 -17.00 -0.72 8.40
N HIS A 293 -15.91 -0.78 9.18
CA HIS A 293 -14.56 -0.74 8.61
C HIS A 293 -14.23 -2.02 7.83
N ASN A 294 -13.56 -1.90 6.69
CA ASN A 294 -13.34 -3.01 5.76
C ASN A 294 -11.86 -3.29 5.45
N HIS A 295 -10.94 -2.70 6.23
CA HIS A 295 -9.51 -2.88 6.05
C HIS A 295 -8.76 -2.98 7.39
N ASP A 296 -7.54 -3.53 7.37
CA ASP A 296 -6.67 -3.63 8.54
C ASP A 296 -6.01 -2.31 8.95
N LEU A 297 -5.89 -1.36 8.01
CA LEU A 297 -5.38 -0.02 8.27
C LEU A 297 -6.48 0.82 8.89
N MET A 298 -6.22 1.34 10.08
CA MET A 298 -7.17 2.17 10.82
C MET A 298 -6.54 3.50 11.22
N PHE A 299 -7.33 4.55 11.17
CA PHE A 299 -6.96 5.87 11.68
C PHE A 299 -7.84 6.22 12.87
N PHE A 300 -7.21 6.57 13.96
CA PHE A 300 -7.90 6.88 15.22
C PHE A 300 -7.75 8.34 15.61
N GLU A 301 -8.82 8.92 16.13
CA GLU A 301 -8.81 10.13 16.92
C GLU A 301 -8.96 9.74 18.41
N ALA A 302 -8.09 10.27 19.26
CA ALA A 302 -8.01 9.91 20.68
C ALA A 302 -8.00 11.16 21.58
N PRO A 303 -9.14 11.84 21.76
CA PRO A 303 -9.24 13.04 22.59
C PRO A 303 -8.73 12.82 24.02
N ILE A 304 -9.05 11.67 24.62
CA ILE A 304 -8.64 11.30 25.96
C ILE A 304 -7.10 11.25 26.10
N LEU A 305 -6.41 10.64 25.12
CA LEU A 305 -4.95 10.57 25.13
C LEU A 305 -4.31 11.96 24.87
N TYR A 306 -4.98 12.78 24.09
CA TYR A 306 -4.53 14.14 23.84
C TYR A 306 -4.66 14.98 25.14
N GLU A 307 -5.79 14.92 25.84
CA GLU A 307 -6.01 15.62 27.12
C GLU A 307 -4.96 15.23 28.16
N ILE A 308 -4.70 13.94 28.35
CA ILE A 308 -3.63 13.44 29.20
C ILE A 308 -2.28 14.07 28.77
N SER A 309 -1.99 14.12 27.47
CA SER A 309 -0.71 14.62 26.96
C SER A 309 -0.46 16.12 27.27
N GLU A 310 -1.51 16.91 27.34
CA GLU A 310 -1.41 18.35 27.67
C GLU A 310 -0.93 18.57 29.12
N LYS A 311 -1.32 17.69 30.03
CA LYS A 311 -1.01 17.78 31.46
C LYS A 311 0.20 16.91 31.88
N HIS A 312 0.51 15.85 31.11
CA HIS A 312 1.57 14.91 31.46
C HIS A 312 2.98 15.50 31.27
N LYS A 313 3.91 15.25 32.22
CA LYS A 313 5.31 15.77 32.17
C LYS A 313 6.08 15.37 30.91
N LYS A 314 5.79 14.22 30.31
CA LYS A 314 6.41 13.74 29.06
C LYS A 314 5.66 14.22 27.81
N LYS A 315 4.63 15.05 27.97
CA LYS A 315 3.76 15.52 26.88
C LYS A 315 3.31 14.35 25.99
N GLY A 316 3.22 14.54 24.67
CA GLY A 316 2.82 13.51 23.71
C GLY A 316 3.72 12.26 23.65
N PHE A 317 4.87 12.25 24.32
CA PHE A 317 5.75 11.07 24.37
C PHE A 317 5.30 10.01 25.41
N PHE A 318 4.36 10.32 26.28
CA PHE A 318 3.92 9.38 27.32
C PHE A 318 3.34 8.11 26.71
N LEU A 319 2.46 8.22 25.69
CA LEU A 319 1.87 7.10 25.00
C LEU A 319 2.94 6.22 24.32
N TYR A 320 3.84 6.85 23.56
CA TYR A 320 4.94 6.14 22.89
C TYR A 320 5.79 5.33 23.88
N GLN A 321 6.14 5.94 25.03
CA GLN A 321 6.96 5.29 26.05
C GLN A 321 6.19 4.20 26.78
N GLY A 322 4.94 4.45 27.17
CA GLY A 322 4.09 3.46 27.82
C GLY A 322 3.85 2.22 26.96
N LEU A 323 3.65 2.38 25.67
CA LEU A 323 3.56 1.27 24.73
C LEU A 323 4.91 0.53 24.57
N LYS A 324 6.02 1.28 24.44
CA LYS A 324 7.36 0.69 24.33
C LYS A 324 7.73 -0.15 25.54
N GLU A 325 7.41 0.29 26.75
CA GLU A 325 7.64 -0.44 28.02
C GLU A 325 6.86 -1.77 28.05
N ARG A 326 5.75 -1.89 27.28
CA ARG A 326 4.94 -3.10 27.09
C ARG A 326 5.31 -3.92 25.85
N GLY A 327 6.43 -3.57 25.19
CA GLY A 327 6.89 -4.27 23.99
C GLY A 327 6.11 -3.92 22.71
N ILE A 328 5.29 -2.86 22.74
CA ILE A 328 4.45 -2.43 21.61
C ILE A 328 5.07 -1.19 20.95
N GLY A 329 5.16 -1.21 19.63
CA GLY A 329 5.64 -0.10 18.83
C GLY A 329 4.82 0.12 17.57
N GLY A 330 5.27 1.08 16.73
CA GLY A 330 4.65 1.37 15.43
C GLY A 330 3.81 2.64 15.42
N ILE A 331 3.51 3.23 16.58
CA ILE A 331 2.93 4.58 16.68
C ILE A 331 4.07 5.60 16.70
N LYS A 332 3.92 6.65 15.92
CA LYS A 332 4.93 7.72 15.84
C LYS A 332 5.02 8.47 17.18
N ALA A 333 6.24 8.61 17.69
CA ALA A 333 6.52 9.34 18.91
C ALA A 333 5.93 10.78 18.87
N GLY A 334 5.34 11.22 19.96
CA GLY A 334 4.69 12.52 20.10
C GLY A 334 3.24 12.59 19.53
N ARG A 335 2.75 11.51 18.92
CA ARG A 335 1.38 11.45 18.39
C ARG A 335 0.43 10.85 19.43
N THR A 336 -0.48 11.66 19.95
CA THR A 336 -1.51 11.26 20.93
C THR A 336 -2.91 11.59 20.45
N ARG A 337 -3.10 12.71 19.75
CA ARG A 337 -4.42 13.13 19.29
C ARG A 337 -4.93 12.25 18.14
N VAL A 338 -4.07 11.96 17.19
CA VAL A 338 -4.41 11.13 16.03
C VAL A 338 -3.25 10.20 15.67
N PHE A 339 -3.56 8.96 15.32
CA PHE A 339 -2.55 8.00 14.90
C PHE A 339 -3.12 6.90 13.99
N LYS A 340 -2.22 6.29 13.21
CA LYS A 340 -2.54 5.14 12.34
C LYS A 340 -1.96 3.88 12.93
N ILE A 341 -2.72 2.80 12.86
CA ILE A 341 -2.27 1.45 13.19
C ILE A 341 -2.84 0.44 12.20
N SER A 342 -2.29 -0.76 12.24
CA SER A 342 -2.77 -1.92 11.50
C SER A 342 -2.69 -3.15 12.40
N THR A 343 -3.75 -3.93 12.39
CA THR A 343 -3.83 -5.23 13.07
C THR A 343 -3.46 -6.40 12.16
N TYR A 344 -3.07 -6.14 10.91
CA TYR A 344 -2.78 -7.18 9.93
C TYR A 344 -1.80 -8.23 10.46
N ARG A 345 -2.22 -9.50 10.41
CA ARG A 345 -1.46 -10.65 10.92
C ARG A 345 -1.09 -10.58 12.42
N LEU A 346 -1.80 -9.83 13.21
CA LEU A 346 -1.77 -10.02 14.66
C LEU A 346 -2.64 -11.22 15.04
N THR A 347 -2.19 -11.95 16.05
CA THR A 347 -3.00 -12.97 16.72
C THR A 347 -4.02 -12.29 17.64
N GLU A 348 -5.09 -13.00 18.01
CA GLU A 348 -6.07 -12.50 18.99
C GLU A 348 -5.42 -12.12 20.32
N LYS A 349 -4.44 -12.91 20.78
CA LYS A 349 -3.67 -12.62 22.01
C LYS A 349 -2.87 -11.32 21.92
N GLU A 350 -2.26 -11.07 20.76
CA GLU A 350 -1.53 -9.81 20.54
C GLU A 350 -2.49 -8.62 20.49
N ILE A 351 -3.66 -8.77 19.86
CA ILE A 351 -4.72 -7.76 19.86
C ILE A 351 -5.18 -7.45 21.29
N ASP A 352 -5.48 -8.47 22.09
CA ASP A 352 -5.87 -8.29 23.48
C ASP A 352 -4.78 -7.59 24.29
N LYS A 353 -3.51 -7.96 24.10
CA LYS A 353 -2.37 -7.31 24.73
C LYS A 353 -2.30 -5.81 24.38
N VAL A 354 -2.54 -5.46 23.11
CA VAL A 354 -2.55 -4.06 22.67
C VAL A 354 -3.70 -3.28 23.31
N ILE A 355 -4.92 -3.82 23.31
CA ILE A 355 -6.10 -3.20 23.93
C ILE A 355 -5.86 -2.97 25.44
N SER A 356 -5.37 -4.01 26.13
CA SER A 356 -5.03 -3.91 27.56
C SER A 356 -3.98 -2.83 27.84
N ALA A 357 -2.95 -2.75 26.98
CA ALA A 357 -1.91 -1.72 27.12
C ALA A 357 -2.47 -0.29 27.00
N PHE A 358 -3.37 -0.03 26.06
CA PHE A 358 -4.03 1.27 25.96
C PHE A 358 -4.90 1.57 27.19
N SER A 359 -5.68 0.59 27.65
CA SER A 359 -6.52 0.70 28.85
C SER A 359 -5.68 1.03 30.08
N GLU A 360 -4.62 0.26 30.33
CA GLU A 360 -3.71 0.47 31.46
C GLU A 360 -3.05 1.86 31.42
N ILE A 361 -2.55 2.30 30.25
CA ILE A 361 -1.92 3.61 30.10
C ILE A 361 -2.92 4.74 30.41
N ILE A 362 -4.20 4.59 30.03
CA ILE A 362 -5.23 5.56 30.35
C ILE A 362 -5.51 5.57 31.87
N GLU A 363 -5.67 4.40 32.48
CA GLU A 363 -5.93 4.27 33.93
C GLU A 363 -4.76 4.82 34.78
N GLU A 364 -3.51 4.50 34.42
CA GLU A 364 -2.31 5.02 35.09
C GLU A 364 -2.24 6.57 35.08
N ASN A 365 -2.89 7.19 34.11
CA ASN A 365 -2.89 8.64 33.94
C ASN A 365 -4.26 9.30 34.19
N ARG A 366 -5.22 8.55 34.74
CA ARG A 366 -6.60 9.02 34.97
C ARG A 366 -6.65 10.29 35.81
N GLY A 367 -5.74 10.44 36.76
CA GLY A 367 -5.65 11.63 37.61
C GLY A 367 -5.25 12.91 36.84
N LEU A 368 -4.94 12.84 35.57
CA LEU A 368 -4.65 13.98 34.69
C LEU A 368 -5.86 14.39 33.84
N LEU A 369 -6.93 13.62 33.83
CA LEU A 369 -8.18 13.95 33.16
C LEU A 369 -9.01 14.89 34.03
#